data_343ea9cfd36c226c76210ad68840e0b6
#
_entry.id   343ea9cfd36c226c76210ad68840e0b6
#
_cell.length_a   1.000
_cell.length_b   1.000
_cell.length_c   1.000
_cell.angle_alpha   90.00
_cell.angle_beta   90.00
_cell.angle_gamma   90.00
#
_symmetry.space_group_name_H-M   'P 1'
#
loop_
_entity.id
_entity.type
_entity.pdbx_description
1 polymer ?
#
loop_
_entity_poly.entity_id
_entity_poly.type
_entity_poly.pdbx_seq_one_letter_code
_entity_poly.pdbx_strand_id
1 'polypeptide(L)'
;LSKLTVCLTSNTIITTPWKPTKEQLLAAAGKTVPDVIAPGLRILFCGINPGLYTAAVGHHFARPGNRFWPALFAAGFTDRLLSPFAERELLKSGYGVTNVVMRATATADQLTHEELRDGGKRLAAKVRRYKPAYLAVLGVGAYRAGWDRPKAVIGRQEEKIGETVVWVLPNPSGLNAHYQAKALAEMFSELKAAVDR
;
A
#
# COMPACT_ATOMS: atom_id res chain seq x y z
N LEU A 1 7.31 -7.14 19.77
CA LEU A 1 6.69 -7.09 21.10
C LEU A 1 5.55 -6.09 21.05
N SER A 2 4.32 -6.61 21.05
CA SER A 2 3.07 -5.82 21.05
C SER A 2 2.95 -5.09 22.39
N LYS A 3 3.03 -3.76 22.36
CA LYS A 3 2.69 -2.96 23.56
C LYS A 3 1.17 -2.81 23.61
N LEU A 4 0.53 -3.71 24.38
CA LEU A 4 -0.88 -3.63 24.74
C LEU A 4 -0.99 -2.84 26.06
N THR A 5 -1.71 -1.73 26.04
CA THR A 5 -2.11 -1.05 27.29
C THR A 5 -3.39 -1.73 27.74
N VAL A 6 -3.33 -2.44 28.89
CA VAL A 6 -4.46 -3.13 29.50
C VAL A 6 -5.10 -2.20 30.52
N CYS A 7 -6.34 -1.82 30.31
CA CYS A 7 -7.18 -1.17 31.33
C CYS A 7 -8.23 -2.18 31.79
N LEU A 8 -8.16 -2.57 33.07
CA LEU A 8 -9.07 -3.55 33.68
C LEU A 8 -10.31 -2.84 34.24
N THR A 9 -11.45 -2.96 33.58
CA THR A 9 -12.76 -2.79 34.20
C THR A 9 -13.67 -3.88 33.67
N SER A 10 -14.13 -4.74 34.62
CA SER A 10 -15.14 -5.80 34.45
C SER A 10 -15.07 -6.64 33.17
N ASN A 11 -14.31 -7.74 33.24
CA ASN A 11 -14.33 -8.94 32.36
C ASN A 11 -14.35 -8.80 30.84
N THR A 12 -14.12 -7.61 30.27
CA THR A 12 -13.93 -7.44 28.84
C THR A 12 -12.60 -6.73 28.61
N ILE A 13 -11.61 -7.44 28.07
CA ILE A 13 -10.34 -6.82 27.65
C ILE A 13 -10.63 -6.00 26.39
N ILE A 14 -10.90 -4.70 26.57
CA ILE A 14 -10.97 -3.76 25.46
C ILE A 14 -9.52 -3.39 25.10
N THR A 15 -8.95 -4.10 24.14
CA THR A 15 -7.66 -3.71 23.56
C THR A 15 -7.87 -2.51 22.66
N THR A 16 -7.65 -1.31 23.17
CA THR A 16 -7.58 -0.12 22.31
C THR A 16 -6.38 -0.27 21.41
N PRO A 17 -6.52 -0.16 20.07
CA PRO A 17 -5.36 -0.21 19.18
C PRO A 17 -4.35 0.87 19.60
N TRP A 18 -3.09 0.50 19.70
CA TRP A 18 -2.02 1.42 20.04
C TRP A 18 -1.99 2.60 19.03
N LYS A 19 -2.02 3.82 19.55
CA LYS A 19 -1.92 5.04 18.74
C LYS A 19 -0.59 5.73 19.03
N PRO A 20 0.22 6.04 18.02
CA PRO A 20 1.47 6.78 18.22
C PRO A 20 1.19 8.19 18.74
N THR A 21 2.05 8.68 19.67
CA THR A 21 2.05 10.07 20.12
C THR A 21 2.55 10.99 19.00
N LYS A 22 2.39 12.31 19.17
CA LYS A 22 2.90 13.30 18.21
C LYS A 22 4.43 13.19 18.04
N GLU A 23 5.15 13.00 19.14
CA GLU A 23 6.61 12.82 19.14
C GLU A 23 7.01 11.55 18.38
N GLN A 24 6.30 10.45 18.59
CA GLN A 24 6.54 9.18 17.88
C GLN A 24 6.25 9.31 16.38
N LEU A 25 5.22 10.08 15.99
CA LEU A 25 4.95 10.37 14.58
C LEU A 25 6.09 11.18 13.96
N LEU A 26 6.55 12.24 14.61
CA LEU A 26 7.67 13.05 14.11
C LEU A 26 8.96 12.24 14.02
N ALA A 27 9.25 11.42 15.04
CA ALA A 27 10.40 10.53 15.06
C ALA A 27 10.35 9.39 14.03
N ALA A 28 9.20 9.20 13.35
CA ALA A 28 9.05 8.22 12.27
C ALA A 28 9.47 8.76 10.89
N ALA A 29 9.76 10.06 10.77
CA ALA A 29 10.26 10.64 9.53
C ALA A 29 11.55 9.92 9.06
N GLY A 30 11.62 9.59 7.78
CA GLY A 30 12.74 8.86 7.19
C GLY A 30 12.77 7.35 7.47
N LYS A 31 12.00 6.84 8.44
CA LYS A 31 11.93 5.40 8.71
C LYS A 31 11.30 4.63 7.54
N THR A 32 11.58 3.33 7.50
CA THR A 32 11.04 2.41 6.49
C THR A 32 10.05 1.44 7.12
N VAL A 33 9.20 0.84 6.28
CA VAL A 33 8.34 -0.29 6.66
C VAL A 33 8.76 -1.50 5.83
N PRO A 34 9.00 -2.67 6.44
CA PRO A 34 9.38 -3.87 5.72
C PRO A 34 8.32 -4.29 4.71
N ASP A 35 8.73 -4.71 3.52
CA ASP A 35 7.81 -5.25 2.51
C ASP A 35 7.10 -6.51 3.00
N VAL A 36 5.87 -6.66 2.60
CA VAL A 36 5.13 -7.93 2.66
C VAL A 36 5.21 -8.56 1.28
N ILE A 37 6.22 -9.38 1.02
CA ILE A 37 6.53 -9.88 -0.32
C ILE A 37 7.02 -11.33 -0.29
N ALA A 38 6.67 -12.08 -1.33
CA ALA A 38 7.14 -13.44 -1.61
C ALA A 38 7.33 -13.63 -3.12
N PRO A 39 8.08 -14.64 -3.58
CA PRO A 39 8.16 -14.98 -5.00
C PRO A 39 6.82 -15.40 -5.58
N GLY A 40 6.56 -15.06 -6.84
CA GLY A 40 5.41 -15.58 -7.60
C GLY A 40 4.04 -15.11 -7.10
N LEU A 41 3.96 -13.95 -6.46
CA LEU A 41 2.68 -13.39 -6.04
C LEU A 41 1.75 -13.17 -7.24
N ARG A 42 0.44 -13.32 -7.03
CA ARG A 42 -0.58 -12.90 -8.00
C ARG A 42 -0.55 -11.39 -8.18
N ILE A 43 -0.46 -10.64 -7.09
CA ILE A 43 -0.38 -9.17 -7.12
C ILE A 43 0.60 -8.68 -6.06
N LEU A 44 1.45 -7.72 -6.46
CA LEU A 44 2.20 -6.87 -5.56
C LEU A 44 1.57 -5.46 -5.58
N PHE A 45 0.88 -5.08 -4.50
CA PHE A 45 0.38 -3.72 -4.32
C PHE A 45 1.52 -2.79 -3.92
N CYS A 46 1.60 -1.63 -4.54
CA CYS A 46 2.69 -0.69 -4.32
C CYS A 46 2.15 0.70 -3.96
N GLY A 47 2.33 1.11 -2.70
CA GLY A 47 2.07 2.47 -2.26
C GLY A 47 3.11 3.46 -2.78
N ILE A 48 2.88 4.76 -2.60
CA ILE A 48 3.85 5.81 -2.96
C ILE A 48 5.03 5.73 -1.99
N ASN A 49 4.76 5.95 -0.70
CA ASN A 49 5.70 5.81 0.39
C ASN A 49 4.95 5.66 1.73
N PRO A 50 5.61 5.21 2.80
CA PRO A 50 4.98 5.21 4.12
C PRO A 50 4.66 6.63 4.58
N GLY A 51 3.45 6.87 5.09
CA GLY A 51 3.17 8.05 5.90
C GLY A 51 3.76 7.89 7.31
N LEU A 52 3.93 8.99 8.05
CA LEU A 52 4.52 8.95 9.41
C LEU A 52 3.79 7.98 10.33
N TYR A 53 2.45 7.93 10.28
CA TYR A 53 1.66 6.99 11.09
C TYR A 53 1.99 5.53 10.74
N THR A 54 2.02 5.22 9.46
CA THR A 54 2.37 3.89 8.91
C THR A 54 3.77 3.48 9.38
N ALA A 55 4.75 4.37 9.31
CA ALA A 55 6.12 4.10 9.73
C ALA A 55 6.28 4.01 11.26
N ALA A 56 5.51 4.81 12.03
CA ALA A 56 5.51 4.73 13.49
C ALA A 56 4.92 3.40 13.99
N VAL A 57 3.88 2.90 13.32
CA VAL A 57 3.20 1.64 13.63
C VAL A 57 3.94 0.43 13.07
N GLY A 58 4.65 0.60 11.94
CA GLY A 58 5.41 -0.45 11.26
C GLY A 58 4.58 -1.36 10.36
N HIS A 59 3.35 -0.95 9.97
CA HIS A 59 2.44 -1.71 9.13
C HIS A 59 1.88 -0.89 7.99
N HIS A 60 1.78 -1.48 6.80
CA HIS A 60 1.33 -0.79 5.58
C HIS A 60 -0.10 -0.26 5.70
N PHE A 61 -0.33 0.95 5.17
CA PHE A 61 -1.64 1.61 5.13
C PHE A 61 -2.35 1.71 6.48
N ALA A 62 -1.59 1.77 7.59
CA ALA A 62 -2.12 1.72 8.95
C ALA A 62 -2.77 3.03 9.44
N ARG A 63 -2.61 4.15 8.70
CA ARG A 63 -3.22 5.41 9.12
C ARG A 63 -4.74 5.29 9.20
N PRO A 64 -5.39 5.69 10.31
CA PRO A 64 -6.84 5.75 10.40
C PRO A 64 -7.45 6.52 9.23
N GLY A 65 -8.52 5.99 8.64
CA GLY A 65 -9.14 6.55 7.44
C GLY A 65 -8.46 6.20 6.11
N ASN A 66 -7.39 5.41 6.11
CA ASN A 66 -6.85 4.84 4.86
C ASN A 66 -7.85 3.80 4.31
N ARG A 67 -8.12 3.87 3.02
CA ARG A 67 -9.15 3.06 2.34
C ARG A 67 -8.62 1.80 1.67
N PHE A 68 -7.32 1.51 1.78
CA PHE A 68 -6.71 0.34 1.15
C PHE A 68 -7.36 -0.97 1.62
N TRP A 69 -7.40 -1.20 2.93
CA TRP A 69 -7.95 -2.41 3.51
C TRP A 69 -9.46 -2.57 3.24
N PRO A 70 -10.29 -1.52 3.42
CA PRO A 70 -11.70 -1.57 3.00
C PRO A 70 -11.89 -1.83 1.51
N ALA A 71 -11.06 -1.24 0.63
CA ALA A 71 -11.16 -1.44 -0.82
C ALA A 71 -10.80 -2.88 -1.22
N LEU A 72 -9.76 -3.47 -0.61
CA LEU A 72 -9.41 -4.89 -0.83
C LEU A 72 -10.57 -5.83 -0.46
N PHE A 73 -11.16 -5.62 0.71
CA PHE A 73 -12.29 -6.44 1.16
C PHE A 73 -13.52 -6.24 0.27
N ALA A 74 -13.90 -5.01 -0.02
CA ALA A 74 -15.06 -4.71 -0.87
C ALA A 74 -14.91 -5.25 -2.31
N ALA A 75 -13.68 -5.33 -2.82
CA ALA A 75 -13.36 -5.89 -4.13
C ALA A 75 -13.17 -7.42 -4.13
N GLY A 76 -13.34 -8.10 -2.99
CA GLY A 76 -13.25 -9.55 -2.88
C GLY A 76 -11.81 -10.12 -2.95
N PHE A 77 -10.77 -9.33 -2.62
CA PHE A 77 -9.41 -9.83 -2.49
C PHE A 77 -9.20 -10.62 -1.19
N THR A 78 -9.99 -10.32 -0.17
CA THR A 78 -9.95 -10.99 1.13
C THR A 78 -11.35 -11.40 1.55
N ASP A 79 -11.48 -12.49 2.28
CA ASP A 79 -12.74 -13.04 2.80
C ASP A 79 -13.30 -12.24 4.00
N ARG A 80 -12.46 -11.41 4.61
CA ARG A 80 -12.81 -10.51 5.70
C ARG A 80 -12.03 -9.20 5.60
N LEU A 81 -12.51 -8.17 6.28
CA LEU A 81 -11.77 -6.92 6.43
C LEU A 81 -10.53 -7.15 7.31
N LEU A 82 -9.36 -7.11 6.69
CA LEU A 82 -8.10 -7.24 7.41
C LEU A 82 -7.74 -5.94 8.13
N SER A 83 -7.15 -6.09 9.32
CA SER A 83 -6.43 -5.01 9.99
C SER A 83 -5.03 -4.85 9.37
N PRO A 84 -4.45 -3.65 9.34
CA PRO A 84 -3.04 -3.47 8.95
C PRO A 84 -2.07 -4.38 9.72
N PHE A 85 -2.37 -4.71 10.97
CA PHE A 85 -1.56 -5.61 11.79
C PHE A 85 -1.59 -7.07 11.32
N ALA A 86 -2.56 -7.42 10.48
CA ALA A 86 -2.69 -8.74 9.86
C ALA A 86 -2.17 -8.76 8.40
N GLU A 87 -1.42 -7.75 7.96
CA GLU A 87 -0.97 -7.55 6.57
C GLU A 87 -0.26 -8.78 5.98
N ARG A 88 0.45 -9.57 6.80
CA ARG A 88 1.13 -10.79 6.35
C ARG A 88 0.18 -11.90 5.90
N GLU A 89 -1.09 -11.84 6.29
CA GLU A 89 -2.10 -12.79 5.80
C GLU A 89 -2.35 -12.66 4.30
N LEU A 90 -2.08 -11.49 3.70
CA LEU A 90 -2.15 -11.27 2.26
C LEU A 90 -1.32 -12.31 1.47
N LEU A 91 -0.18 -12.74 2.02
CA LEU A 91 0.69 -13.72 1.37
C LEU A 91 0.00 -15.07 1.16
N LYS A 92 -0.94 -15.46 2.03
CA LYS A 92 -1.71 -16.70 1.89
C LYS A 92 -2.61 -16.71 0.66
N SER A 93 -3.07 -15.51 0.25
CA SER A 93 -3.90 -15.31 -0.95
C SER A 93 -3.07 -14.94 -2.19
N GLY A 94 -1.73 -14.96 -2.09
CA GLY A 94 -0.84 -14.59 -3.17
C GLY A 94 -0.74 -13.09 -3.40
N TYR A 95 -1.00 -12.26 -2.40
CA TYR A 95 -0.88 -10.81 -2.48
C TYR A 95 0.24 -10.30 -1.58
N GLY A 96 0.84 -9.19 -1.97
CA GLY A 96 1.89 -8.55 -1.19
C GLY A 96 1.78 -7.03 -1.24
N VAL A 97 2.59 -6.36 -0.42
CA VAL A 97 2.62 -4.90 -0.31
C VAL A 97 4.05 -4.38 -0.25
N THR A 98 4.31 -3.31 -0.98
CA THR A 98 5.56 -2.55 -0.98
C THR A 98 5.30 -1.06 -1.21
N ASN A 99 6.36 -0.25 -1.36
CA ASN A 99 6.28 1.15 -1.74
C ASN A 99 7.28 1.49 -2.86
N VAL A 100 6.98 2.55 -3.64
CA VAL A 100 7.92 3.13 -4.62
C VAL A 100 9.13 3.70 -3.89
N VAL A 101 8.90 4.56 -2.90
CA VAL A 101 9.94 5.14 -2.04
C VAL A 101 9.78 4.57 -0.64
N MET A 102 10.88 4.09 -0.04
CA MET A 102 10.84 3.38 1.23
C MET A 102 10.79 4.31 2.44
N ARG A 103 11.29 5.55 2.32
CA ARG A 103 11.34 6.50 3.43
C ARG A 103 9.98 7.12 3.74
N ALA A 104 9.67 7.22 5.02
CA ALA A 104 8.45 7.86 5.50
C ALA A 104 8.51 9.38 5.44
N THR A 105 7.39 10.00 5.01
CA THR A 105 7.18 11.44 5.00
C THR A 105 5.81 11.80 5.59
N ALA A 106 5.61 13.06 5.96
CA ALA A 106 4.30 13.52 6.42
C ALA A 106 3.26 13.48 5.30
N THR A 107 3.67 13.88 4.10
CA THR A 107 2.86 13.89 2.87
C THR A 107 3.72 13.44 1.68
N ALA A 108 3.09 12.89 0.64
CA ALA A 108 3.81 12.35 -0.51
C ALA A 108 4.46 13.44 -1.40
N ASP A 109 4.01 14.67 -1.33
CA ASP A 109 4.58 15.84 -2.04
C ASP A 109 5.96 16.27 -1.50
N GLN A 110 6.36 15.74 -0.34
CA GLN A 110 7.73 15.91 0.17
C GLN A 110 8.77 15.00 -0.53
N LEU A 111 8.31 14.15 -1.44
CA LEU A 111 9.19 13.34 -2.29
C LEU A 111 9.58 14.12 -3.53
N THR A 112 10.88 14.10 -3.86
CA THR A 112 11.37 14.70 -5.10
C THR A 112 11.06 13.81 -6.32
N HIS A 113 11.06 14.40 -7.51
CA HIS A 113 10.96 13.64 -8.76
C HIS A 113 12.10 12.61 -8.91
N GLU A 114 13.30 12.96 -8.45
CA GLU A 114 14.46 12.07 -8.47
C GLU A 114 14.22 10.85 -7.57
N GLU A 115 13.73 11.04 -6.34
CA GLU A 115 13.41 9.94 -5.43
C GLU A 115 12.36 8.99 -6.01
N LEU A 116 11.33 9.53 -6.67
CA LEU A 116 10.30 8.73 -7.33
C LEU A 116 10.88 7.94 -8.51
N ARG A 117 11.72 8.57 -9.34
CA ARG A 117 12.39 7.93 -10.48
C ARG A 117 13.31 6.79 -10.02
N ASP A 118 14.14 7.05 -9.03
CA ASP A 118 15.03 6.03 -8.48
C ASP A 118 14.27 4.93 -7.73
N GLY A 119 13.17 5.30 -7.06
CA GLY A 119 12.23 4.36 -6.49
C GLY A 119 11.63 3.45 -7.55
N GLY A 120 11.21 3.99 -8.68
CA GLY A 120 10.70 3.24 -9.82
C GLY A 120 11.71 2.22 -10.37
N LYS A 121 13.00 2.63 -10.51
CA LYS A 121 14.08 1.72 -10.93
C LYS A 121 14.28 0.57 -9.93
N ARG A 122 14.35 0.90 -8.61
CA ARG A 122 14.48 -0.11 -7.54
C ARG A 122 13.28 -1.06 -7.50
N LEU A 123 12.07 -0.52 -7.66
CA LEU A 123 10.85 -1.34 -7.71
C LEU A 123 10.84 -2.24 -8.94
N ALA A 124 11.25 -1.76 -10.11
CA ALA A 124 11.37 -2.59 -11.31
C ALA A 124 12.35 -3.76 -11.11
N ALA A 125 13.49 -3.53 -10.45
CA ALA A 125 14.44 -4.59 -10.09
C ALA A 125 13.81 -5.60 -9.10
N LYS A 126 13.06 -5.11 -8.09
CA LYS A 126 12.32 -5.94 -7.15
C LYS A 126 11.28 -6.80 -7.86
N VAL A 127 10.51 -6.23 -8.78
CA VAL A 127 9.50 -6.94 -9.59
C VAL A 127 10.15 -8.05 -10.44
N ARG A 128 11.27 -7.77 -11.10
CA ARG A 128 12.01 -8.80 -11.87
C ARG A 128 12.52 -9.94 -10.99
N ARG A 129 12.91 -9.64 -9.75
CA ARG A 129 13.38 -10.64 -8.77
C ARG A 129 12.23 -11.53 -8.27
N TYR A 130 11.12 -10.93 -7.85
CA TYR A 130 10.01 -11.64 -7.19
C TYR A 130 8.93 -12.13 -8.16
N LYS A 131 8.90 -11.61 -9.39
CA LYS A 131 8.03 -12.02 -10.50
C LYS A 131 6.55 -12.12 -10.12
N PRO A 132 5.92 -11.08 -9.52
CA PRO A 132 4.47 -11.09 -9.35
C PRO A 132 3.79 -11.08 -10.72
N ALA A 133 2.60 -11.69 -10.86
CA ALA A 133 1.84 -11.62 -12.11
C ALA A 133 1.39 -10.19 -12.42
N TYR A 134 1.00 -9.44 -11.39
CA TYR A 134 0.61 -8.03 -11.48
C TYR A 134 1.37 -7.16 -10.48
N LEU A 135 1.74 -5.95 -10.92
CA LEU A 135 2.16 -4.84 -10.07
C LEU A 135 1.03 -3.79 -10.07
N ALA A 136 0.38 -3.58 -8.93
CA ALA A 136 -0.66 -2.57 -8.75
C ALA A 136 -0.10 -1.32 -8.08
N VAL A 137 0.17 -0.25 -8.84
CA VAL A 137 0.72 1.02 -8.32
C VAL A 137 -0.42 1.92 -7.86
N LEU A 138 -0.41 2.28 -6.57
CA LEU A 138 -1.47 3.05 -5.90
C LEU A 138 -1.15 4.54 -5.91
N GLY A 139 -1.39 5.19 -7.04
CA GLY A 139 -1.19 6.63 -7.23
C GLY A 139 -0.65 6.95 -8.62
N VAL A 140 -1.52 7.50 -9.48
CA VAL A 140 -1.18 7.84 -10.87
C VAL A 140 -0.03 8.86 -10.96
N GLY A 141 0.02 9.85 -10.05
CA GLY A 141 1.10 10.84 -10.03
C GLY A 141 2.47 10.23 -9.74
N ALA A 142 2.52 9.31 -8.76
CA ALA A 142 3.76 8.60 -8.44
C ALA A 142 4.21 7.66 -9.57
N TYR A 143 3.25 7.00 -10.24
CA TYR A 143 3.56 6.21 -11.43
C TYR A 143 4.12 7.08 -12.55
N ARG A 144 3.47 8.20 -12.87
CA ARG A 144 3.93 9.14 -13.90
C ARG A 144 5.36 9.60 -13.68
N ALA A 145 5.68 10.00 -12.44
CA ALA A 145 7.01 10.47 -12.07
C ALA A 145 8.05 9.34 -12.00
N GLY A 146 7.69 8.18 -11.43
CA GLY A 146 8.59 7.05 -11.21
C GLY A 146 9.00 6.32 -12.48
N TRP A 147 8.15 6.33 -13.53
CA TRP A 147 8.39 5.63 -14.79
C TRP A 147 8.51 6.55 -16.01
N ASP A 148 8.52 7.87 -15.79
CA ASP A 148 8.54 8.88 -16.85
C ASP A 148 7.41 8.67 -17.88
N ARG A 149 6.19 8.54 -17.37
CA ARG A 149 4.96 8.32 -18.15
C ARG A 149 3.92 9.40 -17.88
N PRO A 150 4.15 10.65 -18.31
CA PRO A 150 3.31 11.80 -17.95
C PRO A 150 1.85 11.65 -18.40
N LYS A 151 1.59 10.84 -19.42
CA LYS A 151 0.24 10.60 -19.97
C LYS A 151 -0.44 9.35 -19.41
N ALA A 152 0.20 8.61 -18.48
CA ALA A 152 -0.39 7.41 -17.90
C ALA A 152 -1.73 7.70 -17.24
N VAL A 153 -2.67 6.78 -17.36
CA VAL A 153 -4.02 6.83 -16.76
C VAL A 153 -4.23 5.66 -15.79
N ILE A 154 -5.31 5.73 -15.04
CA ILE A 154 -5.75 4.62 -14.17
C ILE A 154 -6.13 3.42 -15.05
N GLY A 155 -5.87 2.21 -14.55
CA GLY A 155 -6.13 0.95 -15.23
C GLY A 155 -4.85 0.23 -15.67
N ARG A 156 -5.03 -0.75 -16.56
CA ARG A 156 -3.93 -1.51 -17.12
C ARG A 156 -3.04 -0.64 -17.98
N GLN A 157 -1.73 -0.77 -17.79
CA GLN A 157 -0.74 -0.11 -18.63
C GLN A 157 -0.30 -1.03 -19.78
N GLU A 158 0.14 -0.43 -20.88
CA GLU A 158 0.66 -1.18 -22.04
C GLU A 158 2.00 -1.84 -21.74
N GLU A 159 2.85 -1.11 -20.98
CA GLU A 159 4.18 -1.61 -20.61
C GLU A 159 4.09 -2.67 -19.51
N LYS A 160 5.02 -3.63 -19.60
CA LYS A 160 5.27 -4.66 -18.58
C LYS A 160 6.66 -4.47 -17.96
N ILE A 161 6.84 -5.07 -16.79
CA ILE A 161 8.17 -5.22 -16.18
C ILE A 161 8.56 -6.71 -16.24
N GLY A 162 9.29 -7.11 -17.28
CA GLY A 162 9.40 -8.52 -17.65
C GLY A 162 8.03 -9.07 -18.05
N GLU A 163 7.58 -10.15 -17.42
CA GLU A 163 6.23 -10.69 -17.64
C GLU A 163 5.15 -10.04 -16.75
N THR A 164 5.53 -9.25 -15.76
CA THR A 164 4.60 -8.61 -14.83
C THR A 164 3.78 -7.53 -15.51
N VAL A 165 2.46 -7.66 -15.49
CA VAL A 165 1.52 -6.64 -15.95
C VAL A 165 1.49 -5.49 -14.96
N VAL A 166 1.58 -4.25 -15.45
CA VAL A 166 1.46 -3.05 -14.61
C VAL A 166 0.02 -2.55 -14.63
N TRP A 167 -0.51 -2.26 -13.47
CA TRP A 167 -1.84 -1.68 -13.27
C TRP A 167 -1.75 -0.46 -12.36
N VAL A 168 -2.37 0.64 -12.73
CA VAL A 168 -2.38 1.86 -11.93
C VAL A 168 -3.76 2.03 -11.29
N LEU A 169 -3.77 2.26 -9.99
CA LEU A 169 -4.97 2.54 -9.20
C LEU A 169 -4.86 3.92 -8.55
N PRO A 170 -5.98 4.52 -8.12
CA PRO A 170 -5.94 5.74 -7.33
C PRO A 170 -5.24 5.51 -5.99
N ASN A 171 -4.67 6.58 -5.44
CA ASN A 171 -4.13 6.54 -4.07
C ASN A 171 -5.27 6.35 -3.05
N PRO A 172 -5.26 5.28 -2.23
CA PRO A 172 -6.31 5.00 -1.25
C PRO A 172 -6.22 5.86 0.03
N SER A 173 -5.34 6.84 0.04
CA SER A 173 -5.21 7.76 1.18
C SER A 173 -6.55 8.43 1.52
N GLY A 174 -6.90 8.47 2.80
CA GLY A 174 -8.07 9.20 3.29
C GLY A 174 -8.03 10.71 2.99
N LEU A 175 -6.85 11.26 2.66
CA LEU A 175 -6.67 12.65 2.24
C LEU A 175 -7.01 12.87 0.74
N ASN A 176 -7.19 11.80 -0.03
CA ASN A 176 -7.56 11.90 -1.45
C ASN A 176 -9.06 12.20 -1.57
N ALA A 177 -9.42 13.45 -1.87
CA ALA A 177 -10.80 13.87 -2.01
C ALA A 177 -11.47 13.38 -3.31
N HIS A 178 -10.69 13.06 -4.36
CA HIS A 178 -11.22 12.75 -5.69
C HIS A 178 -11.84 11.35 -5.80
N TYR A 179 -11.38 10.38 -5.00
CA TYR A 179 -11.87 8.99 -5.07
C TYR A 179 -12.48 8.57 -3.74
N GLN A 180 -13.79 8.47 -3.69
CA GLN A 180 -14.52 7.98 -2.53
C GLN A 180 -14.45 6.44 -2.44
N ALA A 181 -14.87 5.88 -1.31
CA ALA A 181 -14.74 4.45 -1.02
C ALA A 181 -15.38 3.55 -2.09
N LYS A 182 -16.56 3.93 -2.61
CA LYS A 182 -17.28 3.17 -3.66
C LYS A 182 -16.47 3.12 -4.95
N ALA A 183 -16.01 4.27 -5.45
CA ALA A 183 -15.21 4.34 -6.68
C ALA A 183 -13.88 3.57 -6.56
N LEU A 184 -13.24 3.62 -5.40
CA LEU A 184 -12.05 2.81 -5.13
C LEU A 184 -12.36 1.31 -5.20
N ALA A 185 -13.45 0.85 -4.55
CA ALA A 185 -13.84 -0.54 -4.56
C ALA A 185 -14.13 -1.05 -6.00
N GLU A 186 -14.81 -0.25 -6.82
CA GLU A 186 -15.08 -0.56 -8.24
C GLU A 186 -13.78 -0.75 -9.02
N MET A 187 -12.82 0.19 -8.92
CA MET A 187 -11.53 0.09 -9.61
C MET A 187 -10.67 -1.08 -9.12
N PHE A 188 -10.71 -1.39 -7.81
CA PHE A 188 -10.06 -2.58 -7.27
C PHE A 188 -10.73 -3.86 -7.78
N SER A 189 -12.06 -3.88 -7.96
CA SER A 189 -12.79 -5.00 -8.53
C SER A 189 -12.45 -5.26 -10.00
N GLU A 190 -12.18 -4.20 -10.79
CA GLU A 190 -11.69 -4.33 -12.17
C GLU A 190 -10.34 -5.06 -12.21
N LEU A 191 -9.40 -4.67 -11.33
CA LEU A 191 -8.13 -5.37 -11.19
C LEU A 191 -8.35 -6.83 -10.78
N LYS A 192 -9.22 -7.08 -9.78
CA LYS A 192 -9.54 -8.44 -9.32
C LYS A 192 -10.04 -9.32 -10.47
N ALA A 193 -10.99 -8.80 -11.27
CA ALA A 193 -11.52 -9.50 -12.42
C ALA A 193 -10.46 -9.79 -13.51
N ALA A 194 -9.47 -8.90 -13.67
CA ALA A 194 -8.36 -9.11 -14.60
C ALA A 194 -7.37 -10.19 -14.13
N VAL A 195 -7.19 -10.31 -12.81
CA VAL A 195 -6.28 -11.29 -12.19
C VAL A 195 -6.88 -12.69 -12.11
N ASP A 196 -8.21 -12.81 -12.08
CA ASP A 196 -8.92 -14.08 -11.98
C ASP A 196 -9.19 -14.75 -13.33
N ARG A 197 -8.90 -14.08 -14.46
CA ARG A 197 -8.95 -14.62 -15.82
C ARG A 197 -7.73 -15.46 -16.14
#